data_6674fc00ec8cb889d376360eb21024e5
#
_entry.id   6674fc00ec8cb889d376360eb21024e5
#
_cell.length_a   1.000
_cell.length_b   1.000
_cell.length_c   1.000
_cell.angle_alpha   90.00
_cell.angle_beta   90.00
_cell.angle_gamma   90.00
#
_symmetry.space_group_name_H-M   'P 1'
#
loop_
_entity.id
_entity.type
_entity.pdbx_description
1 polymer ?
#
loop_
_entity_poly.entity_id
_entity_poly.type
_entity_poly.pdbx_seq_one_letter_code
_entity_poly.pdbx_strand_id
1 'polypeptide(L)'
;MKKTYLAIAFLLTPFGAHYLSAQTAPTIVAADLPQIGTTYPLLTDSMPADLANFTVTPGSASAQTWTYTTGFNTTYSDAVSFVTPSSGTNSGSFPTATMAAQQGVSWAYFLGNSAGLNIVGVQTAVNGSPATINYTPNEILIATPFTYASTPVTNNYNSVFNITVSGLPVQIHHHVKRLLTPDAFGSLTTPAATYPNTLRVKSYETDLDSVFLNGSFYKNQYDTAITYNWLQNSSNLEVMEMDYDLGKLKKVKYSTNTVTGIDTHIRSASATAKVYPNPASDIVYLQYTNSVSSKVSIELYDMAGRHLNTFMNENQSAGTQAMTLDLHMFAKGMYILRLAHADNVEVLPLHIH
;
A
#
# COMPACT_ATOMS: atom_id res chain seq x y z
N MET A 1 -79.33 -13.48 -3.27
CA MET A 1 -78.18 -12.81 -2.59
C MET A 1 -76.89 -13.19 -3.35
N LYS A 2 -76.43 -12.30 -4.21
CA LYS A 2 -75.18 -12.50 -4.98
C LYS A 2 -74.02 -11.89 -4.18
N LYS A 3 -73.02 -12.72 -3.83
CA LYS A 3 -71.77 -12.25 -3.17
C LYS A 3 -70.82 -11.78 -4.24
N THR A 4 -70.51 -10.49 -4.26
CA THR A 4 -69.50 -9.88 -5.12
C THR A 4 -68.15 -10.02 -4.43
N TYR A 5 -67.17 -10.72 -5.04
CA TYR A 5 -65.81 -10.80 -4.61
C TYR A 5 -65.03 -9.64 -5.21
N LEU A 6 -64.50 -8.76 -4.37
CA LEU A 6 -63.57 -7.70 -4.76
C LEU A 6 -62.18 -8.29 -4.86
N ALA A 7 -61.65 -8.41 -6.11
CA ALA A 7 -60.28 -8.80 -6.34
C ALA A 7 -59.39 -7.57 -6.18
N ILE A 8 -58.56 -7.54 -5.14
CA ILE A 8 -57.49 -6.54 -4.96
C ILE A 8 -56.28 -7.05 -5.74
N ALA A 9 -56.02 -6.42 -6.90
CA ALA A 9 -54.79 -6.65 -7.65
C ALA A 9 -53.63 -5.92 -6.93
N PHE A 10 -52.70 -6.68 -6.30
CA PHE A 10 -51.42 -6.17 -5.87
C PHE A 10 -50.56 -5.92 -7.10
N LEU A 11 -50.32 -4.65 -7.44
CA LEU A 11 -49.29 -4.24 -8.36
C LEU A 11 -47.93 -4.48 -7.67
N LEU A 12 -47.26 -5.59 -7.99
CA LEU A 12 -45.86 -5.82 -7.73
C LEU A 12 -45.06 -4.88 -8.64
N THR A 13 -44.63 -3.74 -8.13
CA THR A 13 -43.54 -2.98 -8.75
C THR A 13 -42.29 -3.86 -8.70
N PRO A 14 -41.59 -4.08 -9.81
CA PRO A 14 -40.30 -4.76 -9.73
C PRO A 14 -39.34 -3.87 -8.92
N PHE A 15 -39.00 -4.29 -7.72
CA PHE A 15 -37.84 -3.77 -7.05
C PHE A 15 -36.64 -4.01 -7.99
N GLY A 16 -36.10 -2.92 -8.53
CA GLY A 16 -34.85 -2.98 -9.26
C GLY A 16 -33.82 -3.63 -8.37
N ALA A 17 -33.35 -4.81 -8.74
CA ALA A 17 -32.22 -5.44 -8.12
C ALA A 17 -31.04 -4.50 -8.41
N HIS A 18 -30.70 -3.66 -7.46
CA HIS A 18 -29.39 -3.03 -7.43
C HIS A 18 -28.40 -4.18 -7.26
N TYR A 19 -27.77 -4.57 -8.35
CA TYR A 19 -26.58 -5.42 -8.28
C TYR A 19 -25.53 -4.60 -7.55
N LEU A 20 -25.43 -4.80 -6.23
CA LEU A 20 -24.25 -4.40 -5.48
C LEU A 20 -23.12 -5.20 -6.12
N SER A 21 -22.30 -4.54 -6.93
CA SER A 21 -21.05 -5.10 -7.41
C SER A 21 -20.28 -5.52 -6.16
N ALA A 22 -20.04 -6.81 -5.98
CA ALA A 22 -19.23 -7.29 -4.88
C ALA A 22 -17.83 -6.63 -5.02
N GLN A 23 -17.36 -5.99 -3.95
CA GLN A 23 -16.03 -5.40 -3.95
C GLN A 23 -15.02 -6.51 -4.22
N THR A 24 -14.18 -6.33 -5.23
CA THR A 24 -13.08 -7.25 -5.54
C THR A 24 -11.88 -6.96 -4.63
N ALA A 25 -11.17 -8.02 -4.25
CA ALA A 25 -9.94 -7.85 -3.47
C ALA A 25 -8.89 -7.07 -4.30
N PRO A 26 -8.24 -6.05 -3.72
CA PRO A 26 -7.16 -5.36 -4.40
C PRO A 26 -5.95 -6.28 -4.58
N THR A 27 -5.13 -5.99 -5.58
CA THR A 27 -3.84 -6.64 -5.79
C THR A 27 -2.74 -5.61 -5.57
N ILE A 28 -1.88 -5.85 -4.59
CA ILE A 28 -0.68 -5.04 -4.34
C ILE A 28 0.39 -5.49 -5.33
N VAL A 29 0.94 -4.56 -6.08
CA VAL A 29 1.96 -4.80 -7.11
C VAL A 29 3.24 -4.01 -6.83
N ALA A 30 4.32 -4.29 -7.55
CA ALA A 30 5.61 -3.62 -7.33
C ALA A 30 5.54 -2.08 -7.48
N ALA A 31 4.61 -1.57 -8.29
CA ALA A 31 4.40 -0.12 -8.44
C ALA A 31 3.78 0.54 -7.19
N ASP A 32 3.18 -0.25 -6.31
CA ASP A 32 2.60 0.23 -5.05
C ASP A 32 3.62 0.26 -3.90
N LEU A 33 4.88 -0.14 -4.16
CA LEU A 33 5.95 -0.13 -3.15
C LEU A 33 6.51 1.27 -2.92
N PRO A 34 7.11 1.55 -1.74
CA PRO A 34 7.76 2.81 -1.45
C PRO A 34 8.81 3.19 -2.48
N GLN A 35 8.97 4.49 -2.70
CA GLN A 35 9.95 5.07 -3.61
C GLN A 35 10.89 6.01 -2.85
N ILE A 36 12.15 6.10 -3.30
CA ILE A 36 13.10 7.08 -2.77
C ILE A 36 12.55 8.50 -2.92
N GLY A 37 12.67 9.30 -1.86
CA GLY A 37 12.18 10.68 -1.81
C GLY A 37 10.75 10.80 -1.28
N THR A 38 10.08 9.68 -0.97
CA THR A 38 8.74 9.73 -0.36
C THR A 38 8.82 9.68 1.16
N THR A 39 7.92 10.41 1.82
CA THR A 39 7.76 10.44 3.27
C THR A 39 6.33 10.06 3.62
N TYR A 40 6.19 9.13 4.54
CA TYR A 40 4.91 8.62 5.04
C TYR A 40 4.72 9.07 6.48
N PRO A 41 3.90 10.11 6.72
CA PRO A 41 3.58 10.55 8.08
C PRO A 41 2.63 9.55 8.74
N LEU A 42 2.94 9.20 9.98
CA LEU A 42 2.22 8.22 10.77
C LEU A 42 1.81 8.81 12.12
N LEU A 43 0.69 8.38 12.65
CA LEU A 43 0.34 8.53 14.05
C LEU A 43 0.32 7.15 14.71
N THR A 44 0.97 7.06 15.86
CA THR A 44 1.10 5.83 16.63
C THR A 44 0.50 6.01 18.02
N ASP A 45 -0.28 5.03 18.44
CA ASP A 45 -0.79 4.89 19.80
C ASP A 45 -0.26 3.58 20.40
N SER A 46 0.28 3.68 21.62
CA SER A 46 0.81 2.53 22.39
C SER A 46 0.35 2.54 23.84
N MET A 47 -0.60 3.41 24.19
CA MET A 47 -1.12 3.51 25.56
C MET A 47 -2.13 2.39 25.84
N PRO A 48 -1.90 1.55 26.86
CA PRO A 48 -2.76 0.38 27.12
C PRO A 48 -4.25 0.70 27.30
N ALA A 49 -4.57 1.88 27.84
CA ALA A 49 -5.96 2.30 28.02
C ALA A 49 -6.67 2.56 26.68
N ASP A 50 -5.95 3.11 25.70
CA ASP A 50 -6.46 3.40 24.35
C ASP A 50 -6.54 2.12 23.52
N LEU A 51 -5.53 1.25 23.63
CA LEU A 51 -5.45 0.00 22.89
C LEU A 51 -6.62 -0.97 23.19
N ALA A 52 -7.24 -0.86 24.35
CA ALA A 52 -8.43 -1.66 24.69
C ALA A 52 -9.66 -1.38 23.78
N ASN A 53 -9.63 -0.27 23.04
CA ASN A 53 -10.72 0.11 22.11
C ASN A 53 -10.59 -0.56 20.73
N PHE A 54 -9.45 -1.22 20.45
CA PHE A 54 -9.18 -1.81 19.14
C PHE A 54 -9.36 -3.32 19.17
N THR A 55 -10.11 -3.83 18.19
CA THR A 55 -10.30 -5.27 18.00
C THR A 55 -10.11 -5.61 16.53
N VAL A 56 -9.47 -6.75 16.26
CA VAL A 56 -9.34 -7.29 14.91
C VAL A 56 -10.47 -8.26 14.63
N THR A 57 -11.23 -8.02 13.56
CA THR A 57 -12.25 -8.97 13.10
C THR A 57 -11.58 -10.20 12.49
N PRO A 58 -12.20 -11.40 12.56
CA PRO A 58 -11.71 -12.59 11.88
C PRO A 58 -11.51 -12.34 10.38
N GLY A 59 -10.62 -13.13 9.75
CA GLY A 59 -10.43 -13.13 8.30
C GLY A 59 -11.70 -13.54 7.56
N SER A 60 -11.91 -13.03 6.34
CA SER A 60 -13.13 -13.29 5.56
C SER A 60 -12.87 -13.25 4.06
N ALA A 61 -13.50 -14.18 3.34
CA ALA A 61 -13.54 -14.19 1.88
C ALA A 61 -14.51 -13.15 1.27
N SER A 62 -15.34 -12.52 2.11
CA SER A 62 -16.21 -11.42 1.71
C SER A 62 -15.58 -10.10 2.13
N ALA A 63 -15.82 -9.06 1.34
CA ALA A 63 -15.37 -7.71 1.66
C ALA A 63 -15.86 -7.28 3.05
N GLN A 64 -14.96 -6.70 3.84
CA GLN A 64 -15.23 -6.22 5.19
C GLN A 64 -15.24 -4.69 5.23
N THR A 65 -15.84 -4.15 6.29
CA THR A 65 -15.73 -2.73 6.62
C THR A 65 -15.11 -2.61 8.01
N TRP A 66 -14.00 -1.91 8.10
CA TRP A 66 -13.31 -1.60 9.35
C TRP A 66 -13.42 -0.11 9.63
N THR A 67 -13.82 0.25 10.83
CA THR A 67 -13.95 1.64 11.25
C THR A 67 -13.21 1.84 12.56
N TYR A 68 -12.09 2.54 12.50
CA TYR A 68 -11.22 2.86 13.62
C TYR A 68 -11.02 4.39 13.67
N THR A 69 -12.10 5.12 13.93
CA THR A 69 -12.11 6.60 13.95
C THR A 69 -11.95 7.19 15.33
N THR A 70 -12.07 6.38 16.37
CA THR A 70 -11.98 6.78 17.78
C THR A 70 -11.06 5.84 18.55
N GLY A 71 -10.67 6.22 19.76
CA GLY A 71 -9.78 5.41 20.60
C GLY A 71 -8.30 5.83 20.53
N PHE A 72 -7.94 6.75 19.64
CA PHE A 72 -6.59 7.32 19.55
C PHE A 72 -6.49 8.57 20.41
N ASN A 73 -6.43 8.41 21.74
CA ASN A 73 -6.43 9.56 22.65
C ASN A 73 -5.00 10.07 22.94
N THR A 74 -4.00 9.19 22.86
CA THR A 74 -2.60 9.50 23.18
C THR A 74 -1.69 9.07 22.06
N THR A 75 -1.68 9.84 20.96
CA THR A 75 -0.83 9.55 19.81
C THR A 75 0.45 10.35 19.83
N TYR A 76 1.51 9.79 19.28
CA TYR A 76 2.71 10.52 18.90
C TYR A 76 2.91 10.45 17.38
N SER A 77 3.44 11.55 16.85
CA SER A 77 3.72 11.68 15.42
C SER A 77 5.05 11.02 15.09
N ASP A 78 5.08 10.28 13.99
CA ASP A 78 6.28 9.69 13.41
C ASP A 78 6.22 9.84 11.88
N ALA A 79 7.32 9.57 11.20
CA ALA A 79 7.36 9.57 9.75
C ALA A 79 8.43 8.60 9.26
N VAL A 80 8.10 7.85 8.22
CA VAL A 80 9.08 7.01 7.50
C VAL A 80 9.43 7.69 6.19
N SER A 81 10.70 8.08 6.03
CA SER A 81 11.22 8.68 4.80
C SER A 81 12.18 7.73 4.12
N PHE A 82 11.84 7.34 2.88
CA PHE A 82 12.70 6.47 2.08
C PHE A 82 13.74 7.30 1.31
N VAL A 83 15.00 6.98 1.55
CA VAL A 83 16.16 7.68 0.99
C VAL A 83 17.12 6.70 0.31
N THR A 84 18.14 7.22 -0.37
CA THR A 84 19.22 6.37 -0.91
C THR A 84 19.96 5.65 0.22
N PRO A 85 20.42 4.40 0.03
CA PRO A 85 21.14 3.66 1.07
C PRO A 85 22.35 4.41 1.64
N SER A 86 23.06 5.19 0.81
CA SER A 86 24.24 6.00 1.21
C SER A 86 23.92 7.09 2.24
N SER A 87 22.66 7.45 2.44
CA SER A 87 22.24 8.40 3.47
C SER A 87 22.24 7.78 4.87
N GLY A 88 22.16 6.46 4.96
CA GLY A 88 22.15 5.74 6.23
C GLY A 88 23.55 5.40 6.76
N THR A 89 23.63 5.19 8.07
CA THR A 89 24.88 4.81 8.73
C THR A 89 25.25 3.36 8.41
N ASN A 90 26.53 3.10 8.15
CA ASN A 90 27.07 1.76 7.87
C ASN A 90 26.45 1.08 6.62
N SER A 91 26.06 1.88 5.62
CA SER A 91 25.40 1.40 4.40
C SER A 91 26.22 0.36 3.61
N GLY A 92 27.55 0.39 3.72
CA GLY A 92 28.45 -0.60 3.10
C GLY A 92 28.23 -2.04 3.59
N SER A 93 27.59 -2.24 4.74
CA SER A 93 27.22 -3.57 5.25
C SER A 93 25.96 -4.15 4.56
N PHE A 94 25.26 -3.37 3.74
CA PHE A 94 24.01 -3.73 3.08
C PHE A 94 24.06 -3.50 1.56
N PRO A 95 25.01 -4.16 0.84
CA PRO A 95 25.32 -3.83 -0.57
C PRO A 95 24.19 -4.09 -1.56
N THR A 96 23.21 -4.91 -1.19
CA THR A 96 22.03 -5.21 -2.04
C THR A 96 20.86 -4.26 -1.80
N ALA A 97 20.94 -3.38 -0.80
CA ALA A 97 19.86 -2.44 -0.52
C ALA A 97 19.67 -1.44 -1.66
N THR A 98 18.43 -1.20 -2.04
CA THR A 98 18.03 -0.19 -3.04
C THR A 98 17.53 1.09 -2.39
N MET A 99 17.10 1.03 -1.13
CA MET A 99 16.65 2.17 -0.34
C MET A 99 16.90 1.96 1.16
N ALA A 100 16.84 3.03 1.94
CA ALA A 100 16.95 3.00 3.39
C ALA A 100 15.92 3.93 4.01
N ALA A 101 15.55 3.66 5.26
CA ALA A 101 14.72 4.56 6.06
C ALA A 101 15.23 4.63 7.49
N GLN A 102 15.10 5.81 8.09
CA GLN A 102 15.46 6.04 9.49
C GLN A 102 14.21 6.05 10.37
N GLN A 103 14.31 5.41 11.51
CA GLN A 103 13.34 5.54 12.60
C GLN A 103 14.10 5.68 13.93
N GLY A 104 13.98 6.83 14.57
CA GLY A 104 14.76 7.16 15.75
C GLY A 104 16.27 7.09 15.46
N VAL A 105 16.98 6.24 16.20
CA VAL A 105 18.44 6.02 16.04
C VAL A 105 18.76 4.88 15.06
N SER A 106 17.75 4.17 14.59
CA SER A 106 17.89 2.96 13.76
C SER A 106 17.73 3.29 12.28
N TRP A 107 18.51 2.60 11.45
CA TRP A 107 18.38 2.59 9.99
C TRP A 107 17.98 1.20 9.52
N ALA A 108 16.90 1.10 8.77
CA ALA A 108 16.52 -0.10 8.06
C ALA A 108 16.92 0.03 6.59
N TYR A 109 17.45 -1.06 6.03
CA TYR A 109 17.92 -1.15 4.64
C TYR A 109 17.04 -2.11 3.87
N PHE A 110 16.51 -1.66 2.73
CA PHE A 110 15.50 -2.38 1.98
C PHE A 110 15.97 -2.72 0.57
N LEU A 111 15.52 -3.87 0.08
CA LEU A 111 15.55 -4.25 -1.32
C LEU A 111 14.13 -4.23 -1.88
N GLY A 112 13.81 -3.23 -2.69
CA GLY A 112 12.57 -3.16 -3.47
C GLY A 112 12.81 -3.70 -4.89
N ASN A 113 11.96 -4.64 -5.32
CA ASN A 113 12.00 -5.23 -6.66
C ASN A 113 10.61 -5.76 -7.07
N SER A 114 10.53 -6.44 -8.22
CA SER A 114 9.27 -7.00 -8.73
C SER A 114 8.65 -8.09 -7.84
N ALA A 115 9.42 -8.71 -6.93
CA ALA A 115 8.94 -9.73 -6.01
C ALA A 115 8.45 -9.13 -4.67
N GLY A 116 8.74 -7.85 -4.40
CA GLY A 116 8.28 -7.19 -3.19
C GLY A 116 9.27 -6.22 -2.56
N LEU A 117 8.94 -5.80 -1.34
CA LEU A 117 9.79 -5.03 -0.45
C LEU A 117 10.35 -5.95 0.63
N ASN A 118 11.67 -6.02 0.72
CA ASN A 118 12.37 -6.87 1.67
C ASN A 118 13.29 -6.01 2.55
N ILE A 119 13.45 -6.39 3.82
CA ILE A 119 14.49 -5.82 4.69
C ILE A 119 15.76 -6.67 4.52
N VAL A 120 16.86 -6.03 4.13
CA VAL A 120 18.19 -6.64 4.00
C VAL A 120 18.84 -6.75 5.38
N GLY A 121 18.58 -5.75 6.23
CA GLY A 121 19.08 -5.68 7.58
C GLY A 121 18.90 -4.31 8.20
N VAL A 122 19.39 -4.16 9.41
CA VAL A 122 19.26 -2.92 10.20
C VAL A 122 20.59 -2.54 10.86
N GLN A 123 20.81 -1.23 10.94
CA GLN A 123 21.82 -0.63 11.78
C GLN A 123 21.10 0.03 12.97
N THR A 124 21.38 -0.41 14.17
CA THR A 124 20.66 0.04 15.37
C THR A 124 21.56 0.08 16.59
N ALA A 125 20.98 0.32 17.76
CA ALA A 125 21.64 0.13 19.05
C ALA A 125 20.81 -0.83 19.91
N VAL A 126 21.44 -1.90 20.39
CA VAL A 126 20.84 -2.88 21.28
C VAL A 126 21.48 -2.68 22.68
N ASN A 127 20.66 -2.36 23.67
CA ASN A 127 21.14 -1.99 25.02
C ASN A 127 22.26 -0.90 25.02
N GLY A 128 22.14 0.08 24.10
CA GLY A 128 23.09 1.16 23.92
C GLY A 128 24.34 0.80 23.12
N SER A 129 24.54 -0.46 22.76
CA SER A 129 25.67 -0.89 21.92
C SER A 129 25.26 -0.86 20.45
N PRO A 130 26.08 -0.24 19.54
CA PRO A 130 25.82 -0.30 18.11
C PRO A 130 25.78 -1.75 17.61
N ALA A 131 24.78 -2.08 16.82
CA ALA A 131 24.60 -3.39 16.21
C ALA A 131 24.29 -3.27 14.71
N THR A 132 25.03 -4.03 13.90
CA THR A 132 24.76 -4.24 12.48
C THR A 132 24.16 -5.62 12.34
N ILE A 133 22.92 -5.69 11.89
CA ILE A 133 22.14 -6.92 11.82
C ILE A 133 21.77 -7.17 10.35
N ASN A 134 22.38 -8.20 9.74
CA ASN A 134 22.07 -8.63 8.37
C ASN A 134 21.12 -9.81 8.42
N TYR A 135 20.07 -9.79 7.59
CA TYR A 135 19.09 -10.87 7.48
C TYR A 135 19.45 -11.83 6.35
N THR A 136 19.39 -13.14 6.61
CA THR A 136 19.71 -14.18 5.63
C THR A 136 18.70 -15.35 5.72
N PRO A 137 17.90 -15.57 4.65
CA PRO A 137 17.63 -14.65 3.55
C PRO A 137 17.02 -13.34 4.05
N ASN A 138 16.81 -12.36 3.16
CA ASN A 138 16.16 -11.10 3.52
C ASN A 138 14.76 -11.34 4.11
N GLU A 139 14.36 -10.48 5.05
CA GLU A 139 12.99 -10.48 5.57
C GLU A 139 12.01 -9.93 4.53
N ILE A 140 10.95 -10.65 4.21
CA ILE A 140 9.90 -10.17 3.30
C ILE A 140 8.91 -9.33 4.10
N LEU A 141 8.86 -8.03 3.79
CA LEU A 141 7.89 -7.11 4.39
C LEU A 141 6.57 -7.08 3.59
N ILE A 142 6.66 -6.93 2.28
CA ILE A 142 5.52 -6.92 1.36
C ILE A 142 5.87 -7.81 0.17
N ALA A 143 5.09 -8.86 -0.08
CA ALA A 143 5.20 -9.66 -1.30
C ALA A 143 4.43 -9.00 -2.45
N THR A 144 4.88 -9.17 -3.70
CA THR A 144 4.19 -8.69 -4.91
C THR A 144 4.31 -9.68 -6.06
N PRO A 145 3.24 -9.92 -6.87
CA PRO A 145 1.88 -9.43 -6.63
C PRO A 145 1.23 -10.17 -5.45
N PHE A 146 0.42 -9.46 -4.65
CA PHE A 146 -0.23 -10.03 -3.47
C PHE A 146 -1.69 -9.59 -3.40
N THR A 147 -2.61 -10.54 -3.31
CA THR A 147 -4.06 -10.32 -3.21
C THR A 147 -4.67 -11.34 -2.25
N TYR A 148 -5.93 -11.19 -1.88
CA TYR A 148 -6.64 -12.11 -0.98
C TYR A 148 -6.54 -13.59 -1.43
N ALA A 149 -6.56 -13.85 -2.75
CA ALA A 149 -6.44 -15.20 -3.31
C ALA A 149 -5.00 -15.75 -3.35
N SER A 150 -4.00 -14.96 -2.96
CA SER A 150 -2.60 -15.41 -2.98
C SER A 150 -2.34 -16.47 -1.91
N THR A 151 -1.50 -17.44 -2.25
CA THR A 151 -0.97 -18.40 -1.28
C THR A 151 -0.18 -17.65 -0.20
N PRO A 152 -0.33 -18.01 1.09
CA PRO A 152 0.49 -17.47 2.15
C PRO A 152 1.98 -17.63 1.88
N VAL A 153 2.76 -16.58 2.20
CA VAL A 153 4.21 -16.56 1.99
C VAL A 153 4.91 -16.91 3.29
N THR A 154 5.70 -17.98 3.26
CA THR A 154 6.60 -18.33 4.36
C THR A 154 7.96 -17.68 4.14
N ASN A 155 8.44 -16.95 5.14
CA ASN A 155 9.75 -16.33 5.14
C ASN A 155 10.47 -16.66 6.45
N ASN A 156 11.44 -17.53 6.38
CA ASN A 156 12.30 -17.86 7.52
C ASN A 156 13.65 -17.17 7.29
N TYR A 157 14.10 -16.39 8.24
CA TYR A 157 15.37 -15.67 8.13
C TYR A 157 16.15 -15.74 9.45
N ASN A 158 17.45 -15.52 9.35
CA ASN A 158 18.37 -15.57 10.45
C ASN A 158 19.25 -14.32 10.46
N SER A 159 19.74 -13.97 11.64
CA SER A 159 20.84 -13.05 11.80
C SER A 159 21.75 -13.44 12.96
N VAL A 160 23.01 -13.07 12.87
CA VAL A 160 23.97 -13.20 13.96
C VAL A 160 24.64 -11.84 14.16
N PHE A 161 24.57 -11.32 15.35
CA PHE A 161 25.18 -10.04 15.65
C PHE A 161 25.80 -10.01 17.05
N ASN A 162 26.76 -9.11 17.26
CA ASN A 162 27.48 -8.97 18.50
C ASN A 162 27.14 -7.62 19.13
N ILE A 163 26.98 -7.63 20.45
CA ILE A 163 26.80 -6.44 21.28
C ILE A 163 27.69 -6.52 22.52
N THR A 164 27.79 -5.43 23.25
CA THR A 164 28.43 -5.41 24.53
C THR A 164 27.41 -5.08 25.61
N VAL A 165 27.28 -5.90 26.62
CA VAL A 165 26.38 -5.68 27.76
C VAL A 165 27.21 -5.63 29.02
N SER A 166 27.24 -4.49 29.73
CA SER A 166 28.05 -4.26 30.95
C SER A 166 29.51 -4.64 30.77
N GLY A 167 30.09 -4.33 29.59
CA GLY A 167 31.47 -4.64 29.24
C GLY A 167 31.75 -6.09 28.80
N LEU A 168 30.74 -6.98 28.79
CA LEU A 168 30.88 -8.36 28.37
C LEU A 168 30.46 -8.51 26.91
N PRO A 169 31.21 -9.25 26.07
CA PRO A 169 30.80 -9.57 24.71
C PRO A 169 29.64 -10.57 24.71
N VAL A 170 28.56 -10.20 24.01
CA VAL A 170 27.37 -11.01 23.84
C VAL A 170 27.14 -11.21 22.35
N GLN A 171 26.98 -12.45 21.94
CA GLN A 171 26.54 -12.79 20.59
C GLN A 171 25.11 -13.29 20.62
N ILE A 172 24.29 -12.82 19.71
CA ILE A 172 22.89 -13.22 19.56
C ILE A 172 22.73 -13.89 18.20
N HIS A 173 22.22 -15.11 18.21
CA HIS A 173 21.74 -15.83 17.04
C HIS A 173 20.23 -15.71 17.02
N HIS A 174 19.72 -14.86 16.15
CA HIS A 174 18.31 -14.58 15.94
C HIS A 174 17.77 -15.45 14.80
N HIS A 175 16.72 -16.21 15.05
CA HIS A 175 16.08 -17.11 14.09
C HIS A 175 14.59 -16.88 14.07
N VAL A 176 14.07 -16.41 12.94
CA VAL A 176 12.66 -16.05 12.76
C VAL A 176 11.98 -16.98 11.78
N LYS A 177 10.78 -17.43 12.15
CA LYS A 177 9.84 -18.07 11.23
C LYS A 177 8.63 -17.14 11.07
N ARG A 178 8.39 -16.70 9.85
CA ARG A 178 7.33 -15.75 9.53
C ARG A 178 6.37 -16.33 8.50
N LEU A 179 5.08 -16.12 8.70
CA LEU A 179 4.02 -16.46 7.75
C LEU A 179 3.18 -15.21 7.45
N LEU A 180 3.22 -14.75 6.19
CA LEU A 180 2.38 -13.67 5.68
C LEU A 180 1.13 -14.24 5.04
N THR A 181 -0.04 -13.91 5.54
CA THR A 181 -1.33 -14.39 5.04
C THR A 181 -2.22 -13.21 4.67
N PRO A 182 -2.65 -13.07 3.41
CA PRO A 182 -3.69 -12.12 3.04
C PRO A 182 -5.02 -12.67 3.54
N ASP A 183 -5.50 -12.18 4.70
CA ASP A 183 -6.59 -12.83 5.44
C ASP A 183 -7.95 -12.14 5.29
N ALA A 184 -7.98 -10.92 4.75
CA ALA A 184 -9.21 -10.17 4.49
C ALA A 184 -8.98 -9.03 3.51
N PHE A 185 -10.07 -8.49 2.96
CA PHE A 185 -10.05 -7.28 2.14
C PHE A 185 -11.33 -6.46 2.36
N GLY A 186 -11.32 -5.18 2.01
CA GLY A 186 -12.50 -4.35 2.17
C GLY A 186 -12.21 -2.86 2.28
N SER A 187 -13.06 -2.14 3.00
CA SER A 187 -12.93 -0.71 3.24
C SER A 187 -12.46 -0.44 4.67
N LEU A 188 -11.43 0.39 4.82
CA LEU A 188 -10.89 0.83 6.10
C LEU A 188 -11.14 2.32 6.27
N THR A 189 -11.69 2.73 7.43
CA THR A 189 -11.79 4.13 7.83
C THR A 189 -10.95 4.36 9.10
N THR A 190 -10.00 5.29 9.01
CA THR A 190 -9.16 5.80 10.11
C THR A 190 -9.57 7.23 10.45
N PRO A 191 -9.02 7.87 11.48
CA PRO A 191 -9.26 9.28 11.75
C PRO A 191 -8.83 10.22 10.60
N ALA A 192 -7.88 9.80 9.78
CA ALA A 192 -7.33 10.60 8.68
C ALA A 192 -8.13 10.47 7.38
N ALA A 193 -8.57 9.26 7.02
CA ALA A 193 -9.20 9.00 5.73
C ALA A 193 -10.00 7.70 5.71
N THR A 194 -10.81 7.52 4.65
CA THR A 194 -11.42 6.25 4.25
C THR A 194 -10.68 5.67 3.06
N TYR A 195 -10.26 4.43 3.16
CA TYR A 195 -9.54 3.67 2.15
C TYR A 195 -10.45 2.56 1.62
N PRO A 196 -11.06 2.73 0.44
CA PRO A 196 -12.15 1.87 -0.03
C PRO A 196 -11.70 0.46 -0.43
N ASN A 197 -10.45 0.30 -0.84
CA ASN A 197 -9.92 -0.96 -1.35
C ASN A 197 -8.62 -1.33 -0.64
N THR A 198 -8.72 -1.95 0.54
CA THR A 198 -7.56 -2.39 1.31
C THR A 198 -7.46 -3.91 1.34
N LEU A 199 -6.24 -4.41 1.27
CA LEU A 199 -5.87 -5.79 1.56
C LEU A 199 -5.34 -5.86 2.98
N ARG A 200 -5.91 -6.70 3.84
CA ARG A 200 -5.31 -6.95 5.14
C ARG A 200 -4.40 -8.17 5.06
N VAL A 201 -3.17 -7.99 5.49
CA VAL A 201 -2.15 -9.04 5.59
C VAL A 201 -1.85 -9.29 7.06
N LYS A 202 -2.05 -10.53 7.49
CA LYS A 202 -1.65 -11.01 8.81
C LYS A 202 -0.24 -11.59 8.72
N SER A 203 0.70 -11.05 9.47
CA SER A 203 2.00 -11.64 9.74
C SER A 203 1.94 -12.39 11.07
N TYR A 204 2.36 -13.64 11.07
CA TYR A 204 2.58 -14.42 12.29
C TYR A 204 4.05 -14.78 12.36
N GLU A 205 4.70 -14.42 13.45
CA GLU A 205 6.12 -14.66 13.68
C GLU A 205 6.35 -15.47 14.93
N THR A 206 7.37 -16.32 14.87
CA THR A 206 7.96 -16.98 16.03
C THR A 206 9.46 -16.76 15.99
N ASP A 207 9.98 -16.18 17.06
CA ASP A 207 11.38 -15.80 17.20
C ASP A 207 12.07 -16.70 18.19
N LEU A 208 13.30 -17.08 17.87
CA LEU A 208 14.20 -17.77 18.75
C LEU A 208 15.52 -17.00 18.79
N ASP A 209 15.81 -16.39 19.93
CA ASP A 209 17.12 -15.83 20.23
C ASP A 209 17.95 -16.79 21.06
N SER A 210 19.08 -17.24 20.51
CA SER A 210 20.10 -17.95 21.27
C SER A 210 21.20 -16.98 21.68
N VAL A 211 21.36 -16.78 22.97
CA VAL A 211 22.29 -15.80 23.55
C VAL A 211 23.54 -16.52 24.01
N PHE A 212 24.72 -16.00 23.62
CA PHE A 212 26.03 -16.50 24.00
C PHE A 212 26.78 -15.39 24.76
N LEU A 213 27.36 -15.72 25.92
CA LEU A 213 28.21 -14.85 26.71
C LEU A 213 29.65 -15.37 26.62
N ASN A 214 30.60 -14.51 26.24
CA ASN A 214 32.02 -14.89 26.08
C ASN A 214 32.18 -16.19 25.23
N GLY A 215 31.36 -16.36 24.18
CA GLY A 215 31.38 -17.54 23.31
C GLY A 215 30.68 -18.79 23.86
N SER A 216 30.22 -18.76 25.12
CA SER A 216 29.48 -19.89 25.72
C SER A 216 27.98 -19.66 25.67
N PHE A 217 27.22 -20.69 25.31
CA PHE A 217 25.74 -20.62 25.31
C PHE A 217 25.24 -20.25 26.71
N TYR A 218 24.33 -19.28 26.76
CA TYR A 218 23.75 -18.79 28.00
C TYR A 218 22.27 -19.17 28.14
N LYS A 219 21.43 -18.79 27.15
CA LYS A 219 20.00 -19.08 27.16
C LYS A 219 19.37 -19.00 25.77
N ASN A 220 18.22 -19.62 25.62
CA ASN A 220 17.28 -19.33 24.57
C ASN A 220 16.17 -18.42 25.09
N GLN A 221 15.69 -17.53 24.21
CA GLN A 221 14.49 -16.75 24.42
C GLN A 221 13.56 -16.97 23.23
N TYR A 222 12.29 -17.26 23.52
CA TYR A 222 11.24 -17.45 22.51
C TYR A 222 10.26 -16.30 22.61
N ASP A 223 9.82 -15.84 21.44
CA ASP A 223 8.81 -14.82 21.34
C ASP A 223 7.84 -15.12 20.21
N THR A 224 6.64 -14.52 20.26
CA THR A 224 5.65 -14.62 19.18
C THR A 224 5.00 -13.26 18.97
N ALA A 225 4.93 -12.85 17.70
CA ALA A 225 4.29 -11.62 17.31
C ALA A 225 3.22 -11.88 16.24
N ILE A 226 2.17 -11.09 16.26
CA ILE A 226 1.18 -11.02 15.19
C ILE A 226 1.03 -9.56 14.80
N THR A 227 1.24 -9.26 13.52
CA THR A 227 1.00 -7.94 12.96
C THR A 227 -0.09 -8.02 11.90
N TYR A 228 -1.04 -7.11 11.97
CA TYR A 228 -2.04 -6.90 10.92
C TYR A 228 -1.72 -5.61 10.20
N ASN A 229 -1.46 -5.71 8.89
CA ASN A 229 -1.18 -4.58 8.02
C ASN A 229 -2.32 -4.40 7.02
N TRP A 230 -2.87 -3.20 6.92
CA TRP A 230 -3.80 -2.83 5.86
C TRP A 230 -3.03 -2.12 4.76
N LEU A 231 -2.95 -2.77 3.60
CA LEU A 231 -2.27 -2.27 2.42
C LEU A 231 -3.30 -1.76 1.41
N GLN A 232 -2.97 -0.70 0.71
CA GLN A 232 -3.78 -0.15 -0.37
C GLN A 232 -2.93 0.11 -1.60
N ASN A 233 -3.51 -0.09 -2.79
CA ASN A 233 -2.87 0.33 -4.05
C ASN A 233 -2.54 1.82 -3.99
N SER A 234 -1.35 2.20 -4.47
CA SER A 234 -0.89 3.58 -4.55
C SER A 234 -0.66 4.31 -3.21
N SER A 235 -0.79 3.63 -2.06
CA SER A 235 -0.43 4.22 -0.76
C SER A 235 1.07 4.11 -0.46
N ASN A 236 1.75 3.22 -1.18
CA ASN A 236 3.19 2.93 -1.12
C ASN A 236 3.69 2.39 0.22
N LEU A 237 2.84 2.23 1.21
CA LEU A 237 3.11 1.63 2.51
C LEU A 237 1.78 1.21 3.15
N GLU A 238 1.83 0.57 4.32
CA GLU A 238 0.62 0.29 5.09
C GLU A 238 -0.12 1.57 5.47
N VAL A 239 -1.44 1.54 5.33
CA VAL A 239 -2.32 2.64 5.79
C VAL A 239 -2.72 2.50 7.24
N MET A 240 -2.61 1.29 7.77
CA MET A 240 -2.80 1.00 9.20
C MET A 240 -2.04 -0.27 9.58
N GLU A 241 -1.56 -0.33 10.82
CA GLU A 241 -0.89 -1.48 11.43
C GLU A 241 -1.41 -1.70 12.85
N MET A 242 -1.58 -2.96 13.23
CA MET A 242 -1.83 -3.37 14.62
C MET A 242 -0.83 -4.45 15.02
N ASP A 243 -0.02 -4.18 16.02
CA ASP A 243 1.00 -5.09 16.55
C ASP A 243 0.55 -5.77 17.83
N TYR A 244 0.56 -7.08 17.83
CA TYR A 244 0.30 -7.94 18.98
C TYR A 244 1.58 -8.67 19.39
N ASP A 245 1.89 -8.62 20.66
CA ASP A 245 2.95 -9.38 21.29
C ASP A 245 2.35 -10.25 22.39
N LEU A 246 2.66 -11.56 22.37
CA LEU A 246 2.12 -12.56 23.27
C LEU A 246 0.58 -12.48 23.40
N GLY A 247 -0.10 -12.22 22.28
CA GLY A 247 -1.55 -12.12 22.19
C GLY A 247 -2.15 -10.83 22.74
N LYS A 248 -1.33 -9.85 23.12
CA LYS A 248 -1.79 -8.53 23.59
C LYS A 248 -1.45 -7.45 22.57
N LEU A 249 -2.42 -6.62 22.20
CA LEU A 249 -2.18 -5.45 21.35
C LEU A 249 -1.22 -4.50 22.07
N LYS A 250 -0.15 -4.13 21.39
CA LYS A 250 0.94 -3.27 21.90
C LYS A 250 0.96 -1.91 21.25
N LYS A 251 0.53 -1.85 19.99
CA LYS A 251 0.64 -0.64 19.19
C LYS A 251 -0.36 -0.66 18.06
N VAL A 252 -0.90 0.50 17.76
CA VAL A 252 -1.69 0.77 16.56
C VAL A 252 -1.06 1.97 15.86
N LYS A 253 -0.78 1.84 14.57
CA LYS A 253 -0.33 2.94 13.72
C LYS A 253 -1.32 3.17 12.59
N TYR A 254 -1.47 4.41 12.15
CA TYR A 254 -2.18 4.71 10.91
C TYR A 254 -1.51 5.87 10.15
N SER A 255 -1.62 5.84 8.84
CA SER A 255 -1.14 6.89 7.96
C SER A 255 -2.01 8.13 8.11
N THR A 256 -1.38 9.30 8.20
CA THR A 256 -2.06 10.60 8.13
C THR A 256 -2.05 11.19 6.73
N ASN A 257 -1.44 10.51 5.76
CA ASN A 257 -1.64 10.86 4.37
C ASN A 257 -3.12 10.74 4.03
N THR A 258 -3.80 11.88 3.96
CA THR A 258 -5.11 11.91 3.33
C THR A 258 -4.86 11.63 1.85
N VAL A 259 -5.28 10.45 1.39
CA VAL A 259 -5.55 10.26 -0.03
C VAL A 259 -6.73 11.20 -0.33
N THR A 260 -6.41 12.48 -0.62
CA THR A 260 -7.41 13.41 -1.12
C THR A 260 -7.83 12.83 -2.45
N GLY A 261 -9.01 12.21 -2.46
CA GLY A 261 -9.49 11.38 -3.55
C GLY A 261 -9.54 12.14 -4.87
N ILE A 262 -8.58 11.87 -5.68
CA ILE A 262 -8.77 11.52 -7.07
C ILE A 262 -8.22 10.10 -7.13
N ASP A 263 -9.07 9.16 -7.51
CA ASP A 263 -8.69 7.78 -7.81
C ASP A 263 -7.79 7.83 -9.07
N THR A 264 -6.58 8.37 -8.87
CA THR A 264 -5.55 8.33 -9.89
C THR A 264 -4.87 6.98 -9.74
N HIS A 265 -5.50 5.95 -10.27
CA HIS A 265 -4.77 4.82 -10.81
C HIS A 265 -3.88 5.32 -11.95
N ILE A 266 -2.92 6.22 -11.63
CA ILE A 266 -1.77 6.42 -12.49
C ILE A 266 -0.91 5.18 -12.25
N ARG A 267 -1.31 4.07 -12.85
CA ARG A 267 -0.35 3.02 -13.17
C ARG A 267 0.59 3.65 -14.17
N SER A 268 1.75 4.13 -13.73
CA SER A 268 2.93 4.21 -14.59
C SER A 268 3.42 2.79 -14.90
N ALA A 269 2.57 1.98 -15.48
CA ALA A 269 3.00 1.11 -16.53
C ALA A 269 3.49 2.08 -17.60
N SER A 270 4.78 2.08 -17.96
CA SER A 270 5.41 2.82 -19.05
C SER A 270 4.41 3.63 -19.86
N ALA A 271 4.32 4.96 -19.63
CA ALA A 271 3.28 5.78 -20.26
C ALA A 271 3.20 5.42 -21.72
N THR A 272 2.13 4.71 -22.12
CA THR A 272 1.96 4.23 -23.48
C THR A 272 1.37 5.34 -24.34
N ALA A 273 0.77 6.35 -23.70
CA ALA A 273 0.18 7.49 -24.38
C ALA A 273 1.18 8.64 -24.54
N LYS A 274 1.17 9.23 -25.72
CA LYS A 274 1.97 10.39 -26.09
C LYS A 274 1.07 11.44 -26.74
N VAL A 275 1.24 12.68 -26.31
CA VAL A 275 0.53 13.85 -26.88
C VAL A 275 1.55 14.79 -27.49
N TYR A 276 1.38 15.16 -28.77
CA TYR A 276 2.31 16.03 -29.49
C TYR A 276 1.63 16.80 -30.62
N PRO A 277 2.09 18.04 -30.94
CA PRO A 277 3.03 18.82 -30.18
C PRO A 277 2.47 19.23 -28.81
N ASN A 278 3.34 19.40 -27.82
CA ASN A 278 2.97 19.96 -26.53
C ASN A 278 4.16 20.84 -26.05
N PRO A 279 4.03 22.18 -26.05
CA PRO A 279 2.80 22.98 -26.24
C PRO A 279 2.14 22.84 -27.63
N ALA A 280 0.81 22.93 -27.66
CA ALA A 280 -0.03 22.86 -28.85
C ALA A 280 -0.72 24.22 -29.12
N SER A 281 -1.05 24.50 -30.40
CA SER A 281 -1.91 25.64 -30.74
C SER A 281 -3.38 25.19 -30.93
N ASP A 282 -3.68 24.66 -32.09
CA ASP A 282 -5.06 24.36 -32.49
C ASP A 282 -5.37 22.88 -32.52
N ILE A 283 -4.35 22.06 -32.73
CA ILE A 283 -4.48 20.62 -32.95
C ILE A 283 -3.36 19.88 -32.20
N VAL A 284 -3.69 18.74 -31.61
CA VAL A 284 -2.71 17.84 -31.00
C VAL A 284 -3.00 16.40 -31.41
N TYR A 285 -1.95 15.60 -31.57
CA TYR A 285 -2.04 14.17 -31.85
C TYR A 285 -1.87 13.40 -30.55
N LEU A 286 -2.81 12.52 -30.26
CA LEU A 286 -2.72 11.56 -29.17
C LEU A 286 -2.46 10.18 -29.77
N GLN A 287 -1.38 9.53 -29.32
CA GLN A 287 -1.05 8.15 -29.62
C GLN A 287 -1.03 7.35 -28.32
N TYR A 288 -1.68 6.18 -28.28
CA TYR A 288 -1.70 5.29 -27.11
C TYR A 288 -1.78 3.83 -27.54
N THR A 289 -1.50 2.90 -26.62
CA THR A 289 -1.65 1.47 -26.87
C THR A 289 -2.75 0.88 -25.99
N ASN A 290 -3.78 0.34 -26.62
CA ASN A 290 -4.84 -0.40 -25.94
C ASN A 290 -4.44 -1.87 -25.84
N SER A 291 -4.18 -2.38 -24.63
CA SER A 291 -3.69 -3.75 -24.42
C SER A 291 -4.73 -4.82 -24.75
N VAL A 292 -6.00 -4.51 -24.59
CA VAL A 292 -7.15 -5.37 -24.89
C VAL A 292 -8.26 -4.54 -25.54
N SER A 293 -9.14 -5.17 -26.32
CA SER A 293 -10.32 -4.48 -26.82
C SER A 293 -11.21 -4.05 -25.66
N SER A 294 -11.41 -2.74 -25.50
CA SER A 294 -12.09 -2.15 -24.36
C SER A 294 -12.74 -0.82 -24.70
N LYS A 295 -13.61 -0.36 -23.83
CA LYS A 295 -14.14 1.01 -23.89
C LYS A 295 -13.03 1.99 -23.55
N VAL A 296 -12.81 2.99 -24.42
CA VAL A 296 -11.82 4.06 -24.25
C VAL A 296 -12.55 5.39 -24.12
N SER A 297 -12.17 6.18 -23.10
CA SER A 297 -12.64 7.56 -22.90
C SER A 297 -11.46 8.51 -22.93
N ILE A 298 -11.59 9.60 -23.70
CA ILE A 298 -10.59 10.68 -23.78
C ILE A 298 -11.29 11.98 -23.45
N GLU A 299 -10.87 12.58 -22.34
CA GLU A 299 -11.54 13.73 -21.71
C GLU A 299 -10.55 14.85 -21.40
N LEU A 300 -11.00 16.11 -21.52
CA LEU A 300 -10.22 17.29 -21.19
C LEU A 300 -10.77 17.95 -19.92
N TYR A 301 -9.84 18.32 -19.04
CA TYR A 301 -10.13 19.01 -17.79
C TYR A 301 -9.28 20.27 -17.66
N ASP A 302 -9.80 21.27 -16.95
CA ASP A 302 -8.98 22.42 -16.52
C ASP A 302 -8.17 22.08 -15.27
N MET A 303 -7.27 22.98 -14.85
CA MET A 303 -6.43 22.79 -13.67
C MET A 303 -7.19 22.77 -12.34
N ALA A 304 -8.47 23.16 -12.33
CA ALA A 304 -9.37 23.03 -11.18
C ALA A 304 -10.11 21.69 -11.17
N GLY A 305 -9.83 20.79 -12.15
CA GLY A 305 -10.47 19.47 -12.26
C GLY A 305 -11.88 19.52 -12.86
N ARG A 306 -12.31 20.64 -13.41
CA ARG A 306 -13.60 20.75 -14.08
C ARG A 306 -13.51 20.13 -15.47
N HIS A 307 -14.41 19.19 -15.76
CA HIS A 307 -14.56 18.59 -17.08
C HIS A 307 -14.97 19.64 -18.12
N LEU A 308 -14.25 19.69 -19.23
CA LEU A 308 -14.47 20.65 -20.31
C LEU A 308 -15.00 20.00 -21.59
N ASN A 309 -14.46 18.83 -21.96
CA ASN A 309 -14.85 18.14 -23.18
C ASN A 309 -14.56 16.63 -23.10
N THR A 310 -15.33 15.85 -23.84
CA THR A 310 -15.06 14.43 -24.14
C THR A 310 -14.81 14.28 -25.63
N PHE A 311 -13.57 13.97 -26.02
CA PHE A 311 -13.19 13.77 -27.42
C PHE A 311 -13.58 12.38 -27.94
N MET A 312 -13.59 11.37 -27.06
CA MET A 312 -13.98 10.00 -27.40
C MET A 312 -14.55 9.27 -26.17
N ASN A 313 -15.52 8.39 -26.40
CA ASN A 313 -16.06 7.47 -25.37
C ASN A 313 -16.66 6.24 -26.05
N GLU A 314 -15.82 5.40 -26.68
CA GLU A 314 -16.22 4.31 -27.56
C GLU A 314 -15.37 3.06 -27.33
N ASN A 315 -15.84 1.91 -27.85
CA ASN A 315 -15.05 0.69 -27.86
C ASN A 315 -13.95 0.76 -28.92
N GLN A 316 -12.72 0.51 -28.52
CA GLN A 316 -11.54 0.47 -29.36
C GLN A 316 -10.91 -0.93 -29.35
N SER A 317 -10.37 -1.33 -30.48
CA SER A 317 -9.64 -2.60 -30.60
C SER A 317 -8.32 -2.57 -29.84
N ALA A 318 -7.77 -3.74 -29.51
CA ALA A 318 -6.41 -3.86 -29.02
C ALA A 318 -5.40 -3.38 -30.07
N GLY A 319 -4.27 -2.86 -29.62
CA GLY A 319 -3.17 -2.35 -30.42
C GLY A 319 -2.91 -0.85 -30.27
N THR A 320 -1.97 -0.34 -31.05
CA THR A 320 -1.65 1.08 -31.06
C THR A 320 -2.72 1.87 -31.79
N GLN A 321 -3.23 2.90 -31.15
CA GLN A 321 -4.26 3.82 -31.62
C GLN A 321 -3.65 5.21 -31.76
N ALA A 322 -4.18 6.00 -32.71
CA ALA A 322 -3.81 7.41 -32.85
C ALA A 322 -5.04 8.22 -33.27
N MET A 323 -5.19 9.40 -32.66
CA MET A 323 -6.25 10.31 -33.02
C MET A 323 -5.78 11.77 -32.94
N THR A 324 -6.52 12.63 -33.61
CA THR A 324 -6.34 14.08 -33.61
C THR A 324 -7.37 14.70 -32.70
N LEU A 325 -6.92 15.59 -31.81
CA LEU A 325 -7.78 16.35 -30.92
C LEU A 325 -7.81 17.82 -31.40
N ASP A 326 -8.99 18.35 -31.63
CA ASP A 326 -9.21 19.75 -32.00
C ASP A 326 -9.29 20.60 -30.72
N LEU A 327 -8.42 21.60 -30.61
CA LEU A 327 -8.28 22.46 -29.44
C LEU A 327 -8.75 23.89 -29.67
N HIS A 328 -9.25 24.24 -30.86
CA HIS A 328 -9.64 25.62 -31.23
C HIS A 328 -10.63 26.28 -30.26
N MET A 329 -11.44 25.47 -29.58
CA MET A 329 -12.48 25.95 -28.67
C MET A 329 -11.93 26.35 -27.28
N PHE A 330 -10.68 25.98 -26.98
CA PHE A 330 -10.12 26.14 -25.63
C PHE A 330 -9.18 27.37 -25.56
N ALA A 331 -9.26 28.08 -24.46
CA ALA A 331 -8.38 29.21 -24.22
C ALA A 331 -6.94 28.75 -24.02
N LYS A 332 -5.99 29.65 -24.24
CA LYS A 332 -4.58 29.41 -23.93
C LYS A 332 -4.42 29.12 -22.43
N GLY A 333 -3.65 28.08 -22.09
CA GLY A 333 -3.46 27.68 -20.70
C GLY A 333 -3.03 26.23 -20.52
N MET A 334 -2.93 25.82 -19.26
CA MET A 334 -2.64 24.44 -18.88
C MET A 334 -3.94 23.65 -18.69
N TYR A 335 -3.94 22.44 -19.20
CA TYR A 335 -5.05 21.51 -19.15
C TYR A 335 -4.56 20.11 -18.77
N ILE A 336 -5.49 19.25 -18.45
CA ILE A 336 -5.28 17.83 -18.17
C ILE A 336 -6.07 17.02 -19.21
N LEU A 337 -5.38 16.23 -20.01
CA LEU A 337 -5.98 15.23 -20.89
C LEU A 337 -6.00 13.89 -20.17
N ARG A 338 -7.19 13.36 -19.92
CA ARG A 338 -7.42 12.07 -19.28
C ARG A 338 -7.78 11.02 -20.32
N LEU A 339 -7.00 9.95 -20.40
CA LEU A 339 -7.25 8.77 -21.22
C LEU A 339 -7.58 7.60 -20.31
N ALA A 340 -8.77 7.05 -20.41
CA ALA A 340 -9.18 5.84 -19.68
C ALA A 340 -9.44 4.71 -20.68
N HIS A 341 -8.78 3.57 -20.48
CA HIS A 341 -8.93 2.39 -21.33
C HIS A 341 -8.71 1.10 -20.52
N ALA A 342 -9.55 0.08 -20.72
CA ALA A 342 -9.59 -1.13 -19.89
C ALA A 342 -9.61 -0.78 -18.39
N ASP A 343 -8.66 -1.28 -17.64
CA ASP A 343 -8.50 -1.01 -16.20
C ASP A 343 -7.40 0.05 -15.93
N ASN A 344 -7.04 0.86 -16.94
CA ASN A 344 -5.98 1.84 -16.85
C ASN A 344 -6.49 3.26 -17.13
N VAL A 345 -5.92 4.25 -16.41
CA VAL A 345 -6.15 5.68 -16.65
C VAL A 345 -4.79 6.36 -16.77
N GLU A 346 -4.55 7.03 -17.90
CA GLU A 346 -3.37 7.86 -18.12
C GLU A 346 -3.78 9.34 -18.07
N VAL A 347 -2.95 10.15 -17.45
CA VAL A 347 -3.16 11.60 -17.32
C VAL A 347 -1.98 12.31 -17.94
N LEU A 348 -2.25 13.12 -18.95
CA LEU A 348 -1.23 13.83 -19.74
C LEU A 348 -1.42 15.32 -19.55
N PRO A 349 -0.38 16.08 -19.13
CA PRO A 349 -0.45 17.54 -19.14
C PRO A 349 -0.50 18.03 -20.59
N LEU A 350 -1.36 19.00 -20.88
CA LEU A 350 -1.50 19.63 -22.18
C LEU A 350 -1.41 21.15 -22.02
N HIS A 351 -0.49 21.77 -22.73
CA HIS A 351 -0.33 23.23 -22.77
C HIS A 351 -0.81 23.77 -24.13
N ILE A 352 -1.84 24.61 -24.10
CA ILE A 352 -2.36 25.32 -25.29
C ILE A 352 -1.78 26.73 -25.29
N HIS A 353 -1.17 27.18 -26.40
CA HIS A 353 -0.50 28.49 -26.50
C HIS A 353 -0.98 29.36 -27.65
#